data_a99fa3f4be176b47510cdd4ba2c93b28
#
_entry.id   a99fa3f4be176b47510cdd4ba2c93b28
#
_cell.length_a   1.000
_cell.length_b   1.000
_cell.length_c   1.000
_cell.angle_alpha   90.00
_cell.angle_beta   90.00
_cell.angle_gamma   90.00
#
_symmetry.space_group_name_H-M   'P 1'
#
loop_
_entity.id
_entity.type
_entity.pdbx_description
1 polymer ?
#
loop_
_entity_poly.entity_id
_entity_poly.type
_entity_poly.pdbx_seq_one_letter_code
_entity_poly.pdbx_strand_id
1 'polypeptide(L)'
;MPERTLVALHGNFASSAWWADLLAAPPQGWRVLAPDLPGFAGTAHEGEVGIAAYADWLEHWLTAQGITRSVLLGHSLGGAVVLEAAARRLDAYAGLILAASAPLSGLVTPEENYPVLELLRDNAGLREMSLGALFPSRRPDNFGTLLEHAGQMAPGHYSGNARALAAWSVEPGRLAGLPVLVLGGELDSLITPELVRAQAAALGTEATLLPDVGHGFPQEDPAAFRALLQPFLDKLS
;
A
#
# COMPACT_ATOMS: atom_id res chain seq x y z
N MET A 1 23.92 15.96 4.58
CA MET A 1 23.17 14.98 5.40
C MET A 1 22.80 13.83 4.48
N PRO A 2 22.77 12.57 4.94
CA PRO A 2 22.27 11.49 4.09
C PRO A 2 20.85 11.84 3.62
N GLU A 3 20.55 11.51 2.37
CA GLU A 3 19.26 11.76 1.75
C GLU A 3 18.18 10.92 2.45
N ARG A 4 17.16 11.57 3.04
CA ARG A 4 16.04 10.86 3.69
C ARG A 4 15.16 10.25 2.61
N THR A 5 14.90 8.95 2.71
CA THR A 5 14.16 8.23 1.69
C THR A 5 12.83 7.71 2.23
N LEU A 6 11.76 8.02 1.51
CA LEU A 6 10.42 7.46 1.65
C LEU A 6 10.19 6.47 0.50
N VAL A 7 9.93 5.21 0.82
CA VAL A 7 9.63 4.18 -0.17
C VAL A 7 8.15 3.85 -0.11
N ALA A 8 7.42 4.06 -1.20
CA ALA A 8 5.98 3.92 -1.28
C ALA A 8 5.57 2.70 -2.10
N LEU A 9 4.91 1.73 -1.47
CA LEU A 9 4.39 0.52 -2.10
C LEU A 9 2.90 0.64 -2.37
N HIS A 10 2.51 0.34 -3.59
CA HIS A 10 1.13 0.35 -4.06
C HIS A 10 0.33 -0.86 -3.57
N GLY A 11 -1.00 -0.81 -3.73
CA GLY A 11 -1.93 -1.89 -3.40
C GLY A 11 -2.11 -2.92 -4.52
N ASN A 12 -3.08 -3.83 -4.31
CA ASN A 12 -3.50 -4.76 -5.34
C ASN A 12 -4.15 -4.02 -6.52
N PHE A 13 -4.03 -4.55 -7.74
CA PHE A 13 -4.52 -3.93 -8.98
C PHE A 13 -3.95 -2.53 -9.26
N ALA A 14 -2.82 -2.18 -8.66
CA ALA A 14 -2.18 -0.87 -8.80
C ALA A 14 -0.74 -0.99 -9.32
N SER A 15 -0.01 0.11 -9.27
CA SER A 15 1.38 0.23 -9.71
C SER A 15 2.03 1.45 -9.06
N SER A 16 3.28 1.74 -9.40
CA SER A 16 3.97 3.00 -9.06
C SER A 16 3.16 4.25 -9.45
N ALA A 17 2.33 4.17 -10.51
CA ALA A 17 1.43 5.25 -10.93
C ALA A 17 0.41 5.65 -9.84
N TRP A 18 0.15 4.79 -8.85
CA TRP A 18 -0.65 5.14 -7.67
C TRP A 18 -0.07 6.31 -6.90
N TRP A 19 1.23 6.51 -6.97
CA TRP A 19 1.96 7.54 -6.25
C TRP A 19 2.37 8.73 -7.11
N ALA A 20 1.73 8.92 -8.29
CA ALA A 20 2.11 9.97 -9.25
C ALA A 20 2.14 11.37 -8.63
N ASP A 21 1.10 11.75 -7.87
CA ASP A 21 1.04 13.04 -7.16
C ASP A 21 2.11 13.20 -6.08
N LEU A 22 2.39 12.12 -5.34
CA LEU A 22 3.42 12.11 -4.30
C LEU A 22 4.82 12.20 -4.89
N LEU A 23 5.05 11.56 -6.04
CA LEU A 23 6.32 11.64 -6.77
C LEU A 23 6.53 13.02 -7.40
N ALA A 24 5.46 13.65 -7.91
CA ALA A 24 5.51 14.99 -8.49
C ALA A 24 5.74 16.09 -7.45
N ALA A 25 5.24 15.90 -6.22
CA ALA A 25 5.37 16.84 -5.12
C ALA A 25 5.73 16.11 -3.81
N PRO A 26 6.99 15.66 -3.67
CA PRO A 26 7.45 14.94 -2.49
C PRO A 26 7.43 15.81 -1.23
N PRO A 27 7.33 15.21 -0.03
CA PRO A 27 7.49 15.94 1.23
C PRO A 27 8.86 16.64 1.30
N GLN A 28 8.87 17.83 1.91
CA GLN A 28 10.09 18.65 1.95
C GLN A 28 11.24 17.91 2.66
N GLY A 29 12.38 17.84 1.99
CA GLY A 29 13.58 17.19 2.51
C GLY A 29 13.60 15.67 2.39
N TRP A 30 12.66 15.09 1.64
CA TRP A 30 12.55 13.66 1.39
C TRP A 30 12.64 13.31 -0.10
N ARG A 31 13.38 12.27 -0.40
CA ARG A 31 13.32 11.60 -1.69
C ARG A 31 12.22 10.53 -1.63
N VAL A 32 11.32 10.53 -2.59
CA VAL A 32 10.28 9.50 -2.72
C VAL A 32 10.67 8.51 -3.82
N LEU A 33 10.57 7.24 -3.53
CA LEU A 33 10.72 6.15 -4.49
C LEU A 33 9.47 5.28 -4.43
N ALA A 34 8.96 4.89 -5.58
CA ALA A 34 7.77 4.05 -5.68
C ALA A 34 8.01 2.96 -6.73
N PRO A 35 8.57 1.81 -6.33
CA PRO A 35 8.75 0.70 -7.26
C PRO A 35 7.44 -0.05 -7.52
N ASP A 36 7.34 -0.68 -8.69
CA ASP A 36 6.31 -1.68 -8.97
C ASP A 36 6.67 -3.00 -8.29
N LEU A 37 5.71 -3.60 -7.59
CA LEU A 37 5.87 -4.94 -7.03
C LEU A 37 5.99 -5.98 -8.16
N PRO A 38 6.70 -7.11 -7.93
CA PRO A 38 6.79 -8.17 -8.91
C PRO A 38 5.43 -8.70 -9.35
N GLY A 39 5.24 -8.83 -10.66
CA GLY A 39 3.98 -9.28 -11.26
C GLY A 39 2.92 -8.19 -11.42
N PHE A 40 3.22 -6.92 -11.12
CA PHE A 40 2.32 -5.79 -11.35
C PHE A 40 2.82 -4.93 -12.52
N ALA A 41 1.90 -4.24 -13.21
CA ALA A 41 2.20 -3.31 -14.31
C ALA A 41 3.17 -3.89 -15.36
N GLY A 42 3.04 -5.17 -15.69
CA GLY A 42 3.90 -5.85 -16.67
C GLY A 42 5.29 -6.25 -16.16
N THR A 43 5.61 -6.04 -14.88
CA THR A 43 6.87 -6.54 -14.30
C THR A 43 6.88 -8.07 -14.24
N ALA A 44 8.07 -8.66 -14.43
CA ALA A 44 8.22 -10.11 -14.28
C ALA A 44 7.99 -10.54 -12.82
N HIS A 45 7.42 -11.73 -12.66
CA HIS A 45 7.35 -12.42 -11.36
C HIS A 45 7.72 -13.88 -11.55
N GLU A 46 8.64 -14.32 -10.73
CA GLU A 46 9.02 -15.74 -10.63
C GLU A 46 8.85 -16.15 -9.16
N GLY A 47 8.16 -17.25 -8.92
CA GLY A 47 7.95 -17.79 -7.58
C GLY A 47 6.53 -17.70 -7.06
N GLU A 48 6.39 -17.79 -5.74
CA GLU A 48 5.12 -17.81 -5.05
C GLU A 48 4.56 -16.39 -4.85
N VAL A 49 3.25 -16.23 -5.09
CA VAL A 49 2.53 -15.00 -4.75
C VAL A 49 2.26 -15.01 -3.25
N GLY A 50 2.95 -14.14 -2.50
CA GLY A 50 2.82 -14.10 -1.04
C GLY A 50 3.38 -12.81 -0.44
N ILE A 51 2.82 -12.40 0.71
CA ILE A 51 3.27 -11.18 1.41
C ILE A 51 4.73 -11.31 1.83
N ALA A 52 5.13 -12.50 2.29
CA ALA A 52 6.52 -12.80 2.65
C ALA A 52 7.48 -12.65 1.45
N ALA A 53 7.09 -13.17 0.27
CA ALA A 53 7.89 -13.07 -0.95
C ALA A 53 8.03 -11.61 -1.43
N TYR A 54 6.97 -10.81 -1.33
CA TYR A 54 7.05 -9.38 -1.62
C TYR A 54 7.94 -8.62 -0.63
N ALA A 55 7.93 -8.99 0.64
CA ALA A 55 8.84 -8.41 1.63
C ALA A 55 10.30 -8.78 1.34
N ASP A 56 10.59 -10.03 0.98
CA ASP A 56 11.93 -10.48 0.55
C ASP A 56 12.40 -9.67 -0.67
N TRP A 57 11.53 -9.51 -1.66
CA TRP A 57 11.84 -8.69 -2.82
C TRP A 57 12.12 -7.22 -2.45
N LEU A 58 11.31 -6.63 -1.57
CA LEU A 58 11.53 -5.25 -1.10
C LEU A 58 12.89 -5.09 -0.43
N GLU A 59 13.28 -6.01 0.44
CA GLU A 59 14.59 -5.98 1.12
C GLU A 59 15.75 -6.07 0.12
N HIS A 60 15.64 -6.94 -0.89
CA HIS A 60 16.63 -7.03 -1.97
C HIS A 60 16.67 -5.75 -2.81
N TRP A 61 15.50 -5.21 -3.15
CA TRP A 61 15.41 -3.97 -3.90
C TRP A 61 16.04 -2.80 -3.15
N LEU A 62 15.72 -2.62 -1.86
CA LEU A 62 16.32 -1.58 -1.00
C LEU A 62 17.84 -1.70 -0.97
N THR A 63 18.36 -2.92 -0.82
CA THR A 63 19.79 -3.20 -0.83
C THR A 63 20.43 -2.82 -2.17
N ALA A 64 19.81 -3.18 -3.29
CA ALA A 64 20.28 -2.83 -4.63
C ALA A 64 20.27 -1.31 -4.89
N GLN A 65 19.36 -0.57 -4.25
CA GLN A 65 19.33 0.90 -4.29
C GLN A 65 20.31 1.57 -3.31
N GLY A 66 21.05 0.80 -2.50
CA GLY A 66 21.95 1.31 -1.47
C GLY A 66 21.22 2.00 -0.30
N ILE A 67 19.95 1.67 -0.08
CA ILE A 67 19.12 2.27 0.98
C ILE A 67 19.29 1.43 2.24
N THR A 68 19.94 2.01 3.24
CA THR A 68 20.22 1.33 4.52
C THR A 68 19.18 1.64 5.59
N ARG A 69 18.49 2.79 5.47
CA ARG A 69 17.41 3.18 6.37
C ARG A 69 16.41 4.06 5.62
N SER A 70 15.13 3.73 5.74
CA SER A 70 14.05 4.47 5.07
C SER A 70 12.79 4.54 5.95
N VAL A 71 11.87 5.41 5.58
CA VAL A 71 10.46 5.29 5.97
C VAL A 71 9.75 4.50 4.88
N LEU A 72 8.92 3.54 5.28
CA LEU A 72 8.08 2.80 4.35
C LEU A 72 6.66 3.32 4.39
N LEU A 73 6.08 3.53 3.22
CA LEU A 73 4.66 3.84 3.02
C LEU A 73 4.03 2.67 2.28
N GLY A 74 2.97 2.08 2.81
CA GLY A 74 2.25 0.99 2.15
C GLY A 74 0.76 1.29 2.03
N HIS A 75 0.22 1.14 0.82
CA HIS A 75 -1.21 1.22 0.56
C HIS A 75 -1.79 -0.18 0.42
N SER A 76 -2.90 -0.47 1.11
CA SER A 76 -3.64 -1.72 0.96
C SER A 76 -2.75 -2.96 1.10
N LEU A 77 -2.59 -3.80 0.07
CA LEU A 77 -1.65 -4.93 0.01
C LEU A 77 -0.21 -4.47 0.30
N GLY A 78 0.24 -3.34 -0.24
CA GLY A 78 1.55 -2.78 0.05
C GLY A 78 1.74 -2.47 1.53
N GLY A 79 0.65 -2.19 2.26
CA GLY A 79 0.64 -2.05 3.71
C GLY A 79 1.04 -3.35 4.43
N ALA A 80 0.50 -4.51 4.00
CA ALA A 80 0.92 -5.81 4.54
C ALA A 80 2.41 -6.09 4.24
N VAL A 81 2.88 -5.73 3.05
CA VAL A 81 4.29 -5.91 2.67
C VAL A 81 5.23 -5.09 3.56
N VAL A 82 4.94 -3.80 3.79
CA VAL A 82 5.79 -2.96 4.65
C VAL A 82 5.72 -3.37 6.12
N LEU A 83 4.57 -3.85 6.60
CA LEU A 83 4.41 -4.41 7.94
C LEU A 83 5.25 -5.69 8.11
N GLU A 84 5.21 -6.60 7.14
CA GLU A 84 6.02 -7.82 7.15
C GLU A 84 7.51 -7.51 7.14
N ALA A 85 7.98 -6.62 6.25
CA ALA A 85 9.37 -6.22 6.17
C ALA A 85 9.85 -5.56 7.48
N ALA A 86 9.05 -4.67 8.07
CA ALA A 86 9.39 -4.01 9.32
C ALA A 86 9.43 -4.98 10.51
N ALA A 87 8.49 -5.94 10.57
CA ALA A 87 8.47 -6.95 11.61
C ALA A 87 9.69 -7.89 11.59
N ARG A 88 10.35 -8.02 10.44
CA ARG A 88 11.60 -8.80 10.30
C ARG A 88 12.83 -8.01 10.71
N ARG A 89 12.86 -6.70 10.41
CA ARG A 89 14.05 -5.86 10.58
C ARG A 89 13.68 -4.44 11.03
N LEU A 90 13.22 -4.28 12.28
CA LEU A 90 12.81 -2.99 12.84
C LEU A 90 13.86 -1.88 12.72
N ASP A 91 15.13 -2.22 12.90
CA ASP A 91 16.27 -1.31 12.87
C ASP A 91 16.58 -0.73 11.49
N ALA A 92 16.12 -1.40 10.43
CA ALA A 92 16.29 -0.94 9.05
C ALA A 92 15.35 0.23 8.68
N TYR A 93 14.32 0.50 9.49
CA TYR A 93 13.30 1.48 9.16
C TYR A 93 13.20 2.57 10.21
N ALA A 94 12.99 3.81 9.76
CA ALA A 94 12.79 4.96 10.64
C ALA A 94 11.34 5.12 11.07
N GLY A 95 10.40 4.56 10.34
CA GLY A 95 8.97 4.59 10.63
C GLY A 95 8.14 3.98 9.51
N LEU A 96 6.84 3.79 9.76
CA LEU A 96 5.86 3.30 8.81
C LEU A 96 4.73 4.30 8.60
N ILE A 97 4.22 4.36 7.38
CA ILE A 97 2.99 5.04 7.02
C ILE A 97 2.07 4.00 6.38
N LEU A 98 0.93 3.77 7.01
CA LEU A 98 -0.07 2.79 6.60
C LEU A 98 -1.26 3.53 6.02
N ALA A 99 -1.40 3.51 4.70
CA ALA A 99 -2.49 4.17 3.97
C ALA A 99 -3.54 3.13 3.56
N ALA A 100 -4.70 3.10 4.21
CA ALA A 100 -5.72 2.04 4.02
C ALA A 100 -5.09 0.64 3.94
N SER A 101 -4.14 0.39 4.82
CA SER A 101 -3.36 -0.86 4.85
C SER A 101 -4.23 -2.05 5.18
N ALA A 102 -3.94 -3.20 4.57
CA ALA A 102 -4.50 -4.46 5.04
C ALA A 102 -4.26 -4.62 6.56
N PRO A 103 -5.25 -5.14 7.31
CA PRO A 103 -5.13 -5.33 8.77
C PRO A 103 -3.98 -6.27 9.16
N LEU A 104 -3.45 -6.11 10.38
CA LEU A 104 -2.40 -6.99 10.93
C LEU A 104 -2.79 -8.47 10.96
N SER A 105 -4.09 -8.77 11.01
CA SER A 105 -4.64 -10.12 10.97
C SER A 105 -4.86 -10.68 9.58
N GLY A 106 -4.42 -9.96 8.54
CA GLY A 106 -4.75 -10.27 7.16
C GLY A 106 -6.12 -9.76 6.73
N LEU A 107 -6.47 -10.03 5.48
CA LEU A 107 -7.75 -9.64 4.90
C LEU A 107 -8.38 -10.84 4.17
N VAL A 108 -9.44 -11.38 4.75
CA VAL A 108 -10.14 -12.54 4.18
C VAL A 108 -11.07 -12.07 3.06
N THR A 109 -10.92 -12.66 1.88
CA THR A 109 -11.84 -12.52 0.76
C THR A 109 -12.78 -13.73 0.74
N PRO A 110 -14.11 -13.55 0.66
CA PRO A 110 -15.05 -14.65 0.51
C PRO A 110 -14.72 -15.54 -0.70
N GLU A 111 -14.84 -16.87 -0.56
CA GLU A 111 -14.46 -17.83 -1.61
C GLU A 111 -15.15 -17.58 -2.95
N GLU A 112 -16.40 -17.14 -2.93
CA GLU A 112 -17.19 -16.79 -4.11
C GLU A 112 -16.64 -15.59 -4.90
N ASN A 113 -15.77 -14.76 -4.30
CA ASN A 113 -15.18 -13.60 -4.95
C ASN A 113 -13.89 -13.93 -5.72
N TYR A 114 -13.21 -15.04 -5.43
CA TYR A 114 -11.96 -15.36 -6.15
C TYR A 114 -12.17 -15.55 -7.67
N PRO A 115 -13.23 -16.23 -8.15
CA PRO A 115 -13.50 -16.27 -9.59
C PRO A 115 -13.77 -14.89 -10.21
N VAL A 116 -14.39 -13.97 -9.45
CA VAL A 116 -14.64 -12.60 -9.91
C VAL A 116 -13.31 -11.84 -10.06
N LEU A 117 -12.37 -12.02 -9.14
CA LEU A 117 -11.04 -11.42 -9.24
C LEU A 117 -10.30 -11.90 -10.49
N GLU A 118 -10.40 -13.18 -10.85
CA GLU A 118 -9.78 -13.72 -12.08
C GLU A 118 -10.42 -13.13 -13.35
N LEU A 119 -11.72 -12.82 -13.35
CA LEU A 119 -12.38 -12.18 -14.49
C LEU A 119 -11.85 -10.76 -14.76
N LEU A 120 -11.29 -10.08 -13.76
CA LEU A 120 -10.70 -8.74 -13.92
C LEU A 120 -9.53 -8.75 -14.92
N ARG A 121 -8.88 -9.89 -15.14
CA ARG A 121 -7.81 -10.04 -16.13
C ARG A 121 -8.28 -9.74 -17.54
N ASP A 122 -9.37 -10.36 -17.94
CA ASP A 122 -9.81 -10.36 -19.34
C ASP A 122 -11.04 -9.47 -19.58
N ASN A 123 -11.68 -8.95 -18.52
CA ASN A 123 -12.85 -8.10 -18.61
C ASN A 123 -12.54 -6.65 -18.21
N ALA A 124 -12.23 -5.82 -19.22
CA ALA A 124 -11.89 -4.42 -19.01
C ALA A 124 -13.02 -3.60 -18.35
N GLY A 125 -14.29 -3.88 -18.71
CA GLY A 125 -15.44 -3.17 -18.11
C GLY A 125 -15.61 -3.50 -16.63
N LEU A 126 -15.47 -4.77 -16.25
CA LEU A 126 -15.51 -5.19 -14.84
C LEU A 126 -14.34 -4.59 -14.06
N ARG A 127 -13.15 -4.58 -14.65
CA ARG A 127 -11.95 -3.97 -14.05
C ARG A 127 -12.14 -2.46 -13.83
N GLU A 128 -12.71 -1.74 -14.82
CA GLU A 128 -12.98 -0.31 -14.69
C GLU A 128 -14.00 -0.03 -13.57
N MET A 129 -15.07 -0.82 -13.50
CA MET A 129 -16.08 -0.69 -12.45
C MET A 129 -15.47 -0.95 -11.06
N SER A 130 -14.67 -2.02 -10.93
CA SER A 130 -14.04 -2.40 -9.66
C SER A 130 -13.01 -1.38 -9.19
N LEU A 131 -12.14 -0.91 -10.09
CA LEU A 131 -11.20 0.16 -9.75
C LEU A 131 -11.91 1.48 -9.47
N GLY A 132 -12.95 1.82 -10.26
CA GLY A 132 -13.71 3.04 -10.07
C GLY A 132 -14.38 3.12 -8.70
N ALA A 133 -14.78 1.99 -8.13
CA ALA A 133 -15.38 1.92 -6.80
C ALA A 133 -14.40 2.29 -5.66
N LEU A 134 -13.08 2.28 -5.91
CA LEU A 134 -12.08 2.72 -4.94
C LEU A 134 -12.04 4.25 -4.75
N PHE A 135 -12.65 5.00 -5.66
CA PHE A 135 -12.64 6.46 -5.75
C PHE A 135 -14.06 7.02 -5.71
N PRO A 136 -14.77 6.93 -4.58
CA PRO A 136 -16.17 7.33 -4.50
C PRO A 136 -16.39 8.84 -4.68
N SER A 137 -15.41 9.67 -4.34
CA SER A 137 -15.56 11.13 -4.45
C SER A 137 -15.05 11.67 -5.79
N ARG A 138 -13.86 11.22 -6.21
CA ARG A 138 -13.22 11.73 -7.43
C ARG A 138 -12.27 10.70 -8.03
N ARG A 139 -12.44 10.36 -9.29
CA ARG A 139 -11.44 9.59 -10.05
C ARG A 139 -10.19 10.44 -10.29
N PRO A 140 -8.97 9.88 -10.12
CA PRO A 140 -7.74 10.60 -10.39
C PRO A 140 -7.54 10.84 -11.90
N ASP A 141 -6.76 11.86 -12.25
CA ASP A 141 -6.52 12.24 -13.64
C ASP A 141 -5.79 11.14 -14.42
N ASN A 142 -4.98 10.32 -13.76
CA ASN A 142 -4.28 9.18 -14.33
C ASN A 142 -5.07 7.86 -14.26
N PHE A 143 -6.39 7.89 -14.03
CA PHE A 143 -7.22 6.68 -13.89
C PHE A 143 -7.07 5.70 -15.06
N GLY A 144 -6.93 6.21 -16.30
CA GLY A 144 -6.69 5.38 -17.48
C GLY A 144 -5.40 4.56 -17.38
N THR A 145 -4.32 5.16 -16.87
CA THR A 145 -3.04 4.47 -16.63
C THR A 145 -3.18 3.40 -15.54
N LEU A 146 -3.90 3.70 -14.46
CA LEU A 146 -4.15 2.71 -13.40
C LEU A 146 -4.93 1.51 -13.94
N LEU A 147 -5.94 1.76 -14.78
CA LEU A 147 -6.75 0.71 -15.40
C LEU A 147 -5.93 -0.17 -16.36
N GLU A 148 -5.05 0.45 -17.15
CA GLU A 148 -4.12 -0.27 -18.03
C GLU A 148 -3.17 -1.16 -17.22
N HIS A 149 -2.49 -0.60 -16.22
CA HIS A 149 -1.54 -1.33 -15.37
C HIS A 149 -2.20 -2.47 -14.59
N ALA A 150 -3.43 -2.29 -14.12
CA ALA A 150 -4.20 -3.36 -13.49
C ALA A 150 -4.49 -4.53 -14.44
N GLY A 151 -4.64 -4.25 -15.75
CA GLY A 151 -4.79 -5.27 -16.78
C GLY A 151 -3.50 -6.00 -17.16
N GLN A 152 -2.34 -5.47 -16.74
CA GLN A 152 -1.01 -6.02 -17.02
C GLN A 152 -0.44 -6.84 -15.86
N MET A 153 -1.24 -7.12 -14.83
CA MET A 153 -0.81 -8.01 -13.75
C MET A 153 -0.55 -9.43 -14.28
N ALA A 154 0.46 -10.09 -13.71
CA ALA A 154 0.75 -11.48 -14.02
C ALA A 154 -0.44 -12.40 -13.66
N PRO A 155 -0.74 -13.45 -14.44
CA PRO A 155 -1.97 -14.24 -14.30
C PRO A 155 -2.24 -14.76 -12.90
N GLY A 156 -1.24 -15.23 -12.17
CA GLY A 156 -1.40 -15.77 -10.81
C GLY A 156 -1.70 -14.73 -9.72
N HIS A 157 -1.66 -13.42 -10.03
CA HIS A 157 -1.77 -12.35 -9.05
C HIS A 157 -3.22 -11.93 -8.77
N TYR A 158 -4.14 -12.13 -9.70
CA TYR A 158 -5.52 -11.62 -9.57
C TYR A 158 -6.23 -12.15 -8.31
N SER A 159 -6.33 -13.45 -8.13
CA SER A 159 -6.83 -14.05 -6.90
C SER A 159 -5.70 -14.40 -5.91
N GLY A 160 -4.48 -14.64 -6.40
CA GLY A 160 -3.32 -15.00 -5.58
C GLY A 160 -2.99 -13.96 -4.50
N ASN A 161 -3.06 -12.68 -4.82
CA ASN A 161 -2.83 -11.60 -3.87
C ASN A 161 -3.88 -11.59 -2.74
N ALA A 162 -5.15 -11.84 -3.07
CA ALA A 162 -6.20 -11.93 -2.08
C ALA A 162 -6.03 -13.16 -1.17
N ARG A 163 -5.60 -14.31 -1.74
CA ARG A 163 -5.24 -15.50 -0.96
C ARG A 163 -4.02 -15.25 -0.08
N ALA A 164 -3.01 -14.56 -0.60
CA ALA A 164 -1.82 -14.17 0.18
C ALA A 164 -2.18 -13.29 1.38
N LEU A 165 -3.07 -12.32 1.20
CA LEU A 165 -3.58 -11.47 2.29
C LEU A 165 -4.40 -12.26 3.31
N ALA A 166 -5.21 -13.23 2.86
CA ALA A 166 -6.02 -14.06 3.76
C ALA A 166 -5.15 -15.04 4.61
N ALA A 167 -4.00 -15.46 4.08
CA ALA A 167 -3.08 -16.37 4.75
C ALA A 167 -2.01 -15.67 5.60
N TRP A 168 -1.93 -14.34 5.55
CA TRP A 168 -0.91 -13.56 6.24
C TRP A 168 -1.43 -12.93 7.53
N SER A 169 -0.53 -12.82 8.51
CA SER A 169 -0.74 -12.00 9.70
C SER A 169 0.60 -11.62 10.33
N VAL A 170 0.62 -10.54 11.10
CA VAL A 170 1.78 -10.13 11.90
C VAL A 170 1.36 -9.73 13.31
N GLU A 171 2.12 -10.20 14.29
CA GLU A 171 1.90 -9.83 15.70
C GLU A 171 2.28 -8.38 15.95
N PRO A 172 1.41 -7.53 16.52
CA PRO A 172 1.69 -6.11 16.76
C PRO A 172 2.96 -5.88 17.59
N GLY A 173 3.26 -6.77 18.54
CA GLY A 173 4.45 -6.71 19.39
C GLY A 173 5.77 -6.72 18.62
N ARG A 174 5.79 -7.29 17.42
CA ARG A 174 6.98 -7.29 16.54
C ARG A 174 7.32 -5.92 15.96
N LEU A 175 6.39 -4.97 16.05
CA LEU A 175 6.52 -3.59 15.56
C LEU A 175 6.70 -2.58 16.70
N ALA A 176 6.85 -3.06 17.95
CA ALA A 176 6.93 -2.22 19.13
C ALA A 176 8.11 -1.25 19.06
N GLY A 177 7.83 0.03 19.31
CA GLY A 177 8.84 1.10 19.31
C GLY A 177 9.11 1.73 17.94
N LEU A 178 8.58 1.17 16.84
CA LEU A 178 8.66 1.81 15.54
C LEU A 178 7.58 2.89 15.43
N PRO A 179 7.90 4.14 15.07
CA PRO A 179 6.90 5.16 14.80
C PRO A 179 5.97 4.76 13.64
N VAL A 180 4.66 4.84 13.85
CA VAL A 180 3.68 4.47 12.82
C VAL A 180 2.62 5.57 12.67
N LEU A 181 2.34 5.97 11.43
CA LEU A 181 1.21 6.81 11.04
C LEU A 181 0.17 5.93 10.33
N VAL A 182 -1.07 5.94 10.83
CA VAL A 182 -2.16 5.12 10.27
C VAL A 182 -3.24 6.04 9.70
N LEU A 183 -3.49 5.89 8.39
CA LEU A 183 -4.39 6.73 7.61
C LEU A 183 -5.45 5.89 6.90
N GLY A 184 -6.66 6.45 6.74
CA GLY A 184 -7.74 5.84 5.96
C GLY A 184 -8.72 6.88 5.41
N GLY A 185 -9.63 6.46 4.54
CA GLY A 185 -10.75 7.26 4.06
C GLY A 185 -12.03 6.92 4.82
N GLU A 186 -12.89 7.90 5.10
CA GLU A 186 -14.17 7.66 5.78
C GLU A 186 -15.16 6.85 4.94
N LEU A 187 -15.04 6.92 3.61
CA LEU A 187 -15.90 6.21 2.66
C LEU A 187 -15.27 4.90 2.15
N ASP A 188 -14.15 4.46 2.73
CA ASP A 188 -13.51 3.20 2.34
C ASP A 188 -14.38 2.00 2.77
N SER A 189 -14.88 1.26 1.78
CA SER A 189 -15.69 0.05 1.99
C SER A 189 -14.87 -1.24 2.06
N LEU A 190 -13.57 -1.19 1.72
CA LEU A 190 -12.66 -2.35 1.76
C LEU A 190 -11.90 -2.40 3.09
N ILE A 191 -11.20 -1.33 3.39
CA ILE A 191 -10.49 -1.15 4.66
C ILE A 191 -11.27 -0.09 5.44
N THR A 192 -12.33 -0.55 6.07
CA THR A 192 -13.30 0.34 6.73
C THR A 192 -12.65 1.19 7.82
N PRO A 193 -13.26 2.34 8.18
CA PRO A 193 -12.80 3.17 9.29
C PRO A 193 -12.59 2.39 10.60
N GLU A 194 -13.40 1.34 10.86
CA GLU A 194 -13.27 0.48 12.03
C GLU A 194 -11.98 -0.34 11.97
N LEU A 195 -11.64 -0.91 10.79
CA LEU A 195 -10.39 -1.67 10.60
C LEU A 195 -9.17 -0.76 10.75
N VAL A 196 -9.23 0.46 10.22
CA VAL A 196 -8.14 1.46 10.36
C VAL A 196 -7.92 1.81 11.82
N ARG A 197 -9.00 2.10 12.59
CA ARG A 197 -8.93 2.40 14.02
C ARG A 197 -8.41 1.20 14.82
N ALA A 198 -8.88 -0.01 14.52
CA ALA A 198 -8.43 -1.23 15.20
C ALA A 198 -6.93 -1.48 14.97
N GLN A 199 -6.45 -1.26 13.74
CA GLN A 199 -5.03 -1.38 13.41
C GLN A 199 -4.19 -0.35 14.16
N ALA A 200 -4.62 0.91 14.20
CA ALA A 200 -3.92 1.97 14.93
C ALA A 200 -3.84 1.64 16.43
N ALA A 201 -4.97 1.22 17.05
CA ALA A 201 -5.01 0.83 18.45
C ALA A 201 -4.08 -0.35 18.76
N ALA A 202 -4.02 -1.36 17.91
CA ALA A 202 -3.12 -2.50 18.04
C ALA A 202 -1.64 -2.10 17.96
N LEU A 203 -1.33 -1.04 17.22
CA LEU A 203 0.01 -0.47 17.08
C LEU A 203 0.34 0.61 18.12
N GLY A 204 -0.58 0.88 19.05
CA GLY A 204 -0.39 1.89 20.12
C GLY A 204 -0.38 3.33 19.61
N THR A 205 -1.06 3.62 18.50
CA THR A 205 -1.17 4.96 17.91
C THR A 205 -2.63 5.32 17.61
N GLU A 206 -2.85 6.52 17.08
CA GLU A 206 -4.16 6.99 16.66
C GLU A 206 -4.30 6.91 15.13
N ALA A 207 -5.53 6.60 14.67
CA ALA A 207 -5.88 6.65 13.27
C ALA A 207 -6.27 8.06 12.86
N THR A 208 -5.84 8.49 11.68
CA THR A 208 -6.36 9.68 11.01
C THR A 208 -7.21 9.26 9.81
N LEU A 209 -8.48 9.65 9.81
CA LEU A 209 -9.40 9.41 8.71
C LEU A 209 -9.64 10.70 7.94
N LEU A 210 -9.52 10.62 6.62
CA LEU A 210 -9.82 11.73 5.73
C LEU A 210 -11.31 11.69 5.39
N PRO A 211 -12.03 12.80 5.54
CA PRO A 211 -13.46 12.86 5.23
C PRO A 211 -13.71 12.79 3.72
N ASP A 212 -14.89 12.32 3.35
CA ASP A 212 -15.43 12.35 1.99
C ASP A 212 -14.58 11.62 0.91
N VAL A 213 -13.65 10.74 1.30
CA VAL A 213 -12.80 9.95 0.39
C VAL A 213 -12.82 8.47 0.74
N GLY A 214 -12.55 7.62 -0.26
CA GLY A 214 -12.58 6.16 -0.13
C GLY A 214 -11.20 5.51 -0.01
N HIS A 215 -11.12 4.29 -0.57
CA HIS A 215 -9.88 3.50 -0.57
C HIS A 215 -8.75 4.18 -1.35
N GLY A 216 -9.10 4.95 -2.36
CA GLY A 216 -8.18 5.71 -3.21
C GLY A 216 -7.78 7.08 -2.66
N PHE A 217 -8.01 7.37 -1.37
CA PHE A 217 -7.82 8.69 -0.79
C PHE A 217 -6.46 9.37 -1.08
N PRO A 218 -5.33 8.66 -1.24
CA PRO A 218 -4.08 9.32 -1.62
C PRO A 218 -4.14 10.02 -2.98
N GLN A 219 -5.08 9.60 -3.84
CA GLN A 219 -5.30 10.19 -5.17
C GLN A 219 -6.61 10.98 -5.26
N GLU A 220 -7.60 10.69 -4.42
CA GLU A 220 -8.85 11.47 -4.35
C GLU A 220 -8.59 12.87 -3.79
N ASP A 221 -7.76 12.98 -2.73
CA ASP A 221 -7.28 14.24 -2.18
C ASP A 221 -5.76 14.18 -1.89
N PRO A 222 -4.94 14.30 -2.94
CA PRO A 222 -3.49 14.23 -2.78
C PRO A 222 -2.91 15.39 -1.96
N ALA A 223 -3.60 16.53 -1.89
CA ALA A 223 -3.16 17.66 -1.09
C ALA A 223 -3.34 17.39 0.41
N ALA A 224 -4.52 16.94 0.83
CA ALA A 224 -4.77 16.54 2.21
C ALA A 224 -3.86 15.36 2.62
N PHE A 225 -3.70 14.36 1.76
CA PHE A 225 -2.81 13.24 2.02
C PHE A 225 -1.37 13.71 2.30
N ARG A 226 -0.77 14.54 1.42
CA ARG A 226 0.59 15.07 1.62
C ARG A 226 0.71 15.92 2.89
N ALA A 227 -0.31 16.70 3.21
CA ALA A 227 -0.32 17.52 4.43
C ALA A 227 -0.22 16.69 5.71
N LEU A 228 -0.69 15.44 5.71
CA LEU A 228 -0.57 14.53 6.85
C LEU A 228 0.81 13.87 6.96
N LEU A 229 1.53 13.74 5.83
CA LEU A 229 2.85 13.09 5.84
C LEU A 229 3.92 13.96 6.48
N GLN A 230 3.97 15.26 6.15
CA GLN A 230 5.07 16.13 6.55
C GLN A 230 5.27 16.20 8.07
N PRO A 231 4.23 16.44 8.91
CA PRO A 231 4.41 16.50 10.37
C PRO A 231 4.90 15.19 11.00
N PHE A 232 4.56 14.05 10.40
CA PHE A 232 5.06 12.75 10.84
C PHE A 232 6.53 12.59 10.45
N LEU A 233 6.87 12.87 9.22
CA LEU A 233 8.22 12.74 8.68
C LEU A 233 9.22 13.69 9.37
N ASP A 234 8.78 14.89 9.78
CA ASP A 234 9.61 15.84 10.51
C ASP A 234 10.04 15.34 11.89
N LYS A 235 9.22 14.46 12.52
CA LYS A 235 9.54 13.87 13.82
C LYS A 235 10.56 12.73 13.73
N LEU A 236 10.83 12.20 12.53
CA LEU A 236 11.73 11.08 12.29
C LEU A 236 13.17 11.53 11.93
N SER A 237 13.50 12.76 12.16
CA SER A 237 14.79 13.38 11.84
C SER A 237 15.85 13.14 12.92
#